data_a1c6dbd15fa73539e9f30a7cd8fef7fc
#
_entry.id   a1c6dbd15fa73539e9f30a7cd8fef7fc
#
_cell.length_a   1.000
_cell.length_b   1.000
_cell.length_c   1.000
_cell.angle_alpha   90.00
_cell.angle_beta   90.00
_cell.angle_gamma   90.00
#
_symmetry.space_group_name_H-M   'P 1'
#
loop_
_entity.id
_entity.type
_entity.pdbx_description
1 polymer ?
#
loop_
_entity_poly.entity_id
_entity_poly.type
_entity_poly.pdbx_seq_one_letter_code
_entity_poly.pdbx_strand_id
1 'polypeptide(L)'
;MGYYNYSKKRRSGVFTMKIKYSRDAIKFLDKQTKSNVKRIREAIVKLTLNPPEGDIAPLHGYSDNRKRLRIGPWRIIFKHPTEEQIEVLLIIDVGNRGDVYK
;
A
#
# COMPACT_ATOMS: atom_id res chain seq x y z
N MET A 1 1.04 17.15 -5.32
CA MET A 1 0.68 16.35 -5.00
C MET A 1 0.77 15.68 -3.84
N GLY A 2 0.25 15.48 -3.12
CA GLY A 2 0.30 14.86 -1.86
C GLY A 2 -0.37 13.52 -1.82
N TYR A 3 -0.37 12.99 -0.65
CA TYR A 3 -1.03 11.72 -0.36
C TYR A 3 -2.24 12.00 0.51
N TYR A 4 -3.24 11.15 0.36
CA TYR A 4 -4.46 11.27 1.16
C TYR A 4 -4.35 10.41 2.40
N ASN A 5 -4.74 10.97 3.53
CA ASN A 5 -4.69 10.26 4.78
C ASN A 5 -5.78 9.22 4.86
N TYR A 6 -5.43 8.08 5.42
CA TYR A 6 -6.39 7.05 5.71
C TYR A 6 -5.90 6.33 6.95
N SER A 7 -6.47 6.68 8.09
CA SER A 7 -6.04 6.14 9.37
C SER A 7 -7.04 5.14 9.87
N LYS A 8 -6.53 4.07 10.46
CA LYS A 8 -7.38 3.08 11.05
C LYS A 8 -6.92 2.86 12.48
N LYS A 9 -7.74 3.23 13.44
CA LYS A 9 -7.38 3.05 14.82
C LYS A 9 -7.54 1.62 15.22
N ARG A 10 -6.57 1.13 15.97
CA ARG A 10 -6.66 -0.19 16.52
C ARG A 10 -7.36 -0.12 17.85
N ARG A 11 -8.23 -1.15 18.07
CA ARG A 11 -8.97 -1.16 19.26
C ARG A 11 -8.11 -1.30 20.47
N SER A 12 -7.07 -2.01 20.44
CA SER A 12 -6.23 -2.20 21.61
C SER A 12 -5.44 -0.95 21.97
N GLY A 13 -5.47 0.07 21.14
CA GLY A 13 -4.76 1.30 21.43
C GLY A 13 -3.28 1.17 21.35
N VAL A 14 -2.78 0.07 20.86
CA VAL A 14 -1.37 -0.15 20.86
C VAL A 14 -0.72 0.65 19.75
N PHE A 15 -0.58 0.17 18.64
CA PHE A 15 0.17 0.82 17.58
C PHE A 15 -0.76 1.12 16.42
N THR A 16 -0.72 2.35 15.94
CA THR A 16 -1.55 2.74 14.81
C THR A 16 -0.64 3.20 13.69
N MET A 17 -0.77 2.58 12.55
CA MET A 17 -0.03 2.97 11.36
C MET A 17 -0.93 3.80 10.47
N LYS A 18 -0.38 4.89 9.95
CA LYS A 18 -1.11 5.72 8.99
C LYS A 18 -0.84 5.21 7.59
N ILE A 19 -1.90 5.04 6.83
CA ILE A 19 -1.79 4.61 5.44
C ILE A 19 -2.23 5.77 4.56
N LYS A 20 -1.34 6.21 3.69
CA LYS A 20 -1.62 7.33 2.80
C LYS A 20 -1.59 6.83 1.36
N TYR A 21 -2.55 7.27 0.57
CA TYR A 21 -2.69 6.84 -0.82
C TYR A 21 -2.36 7.98 -1.76
N SER A 22 -1.61 7.69 -2.80
CA SER A 22 -1.37 8.66 -3.85
C SER A 22 -2.65 8.90 -4.63
N ARG A 23 -2.66 9.99 -5.39
CA ARG A 23 -3.81 10.28 -6.23
C ARG A 23 -4.05 9.15 -7.23
N ASP A 24 -2.99 8.61 -7.82
CA ASP A 24 -3.14 7.54 -8.80
C ASP A 24 -3.71 6.28 -8.16
N ALA A 25 -3.29 5.96 -6.95
CA ALA A 25 -3.82 4.81 -6.23
C ALA A 25 -5.32 4.99 -5.98
N ILE A 26 -5.72 6.19 -5.54
CA ILE A 26 -7.12 6.46 -5.29
C ILE A 26 -7.93 6.37 -6.56
N LYS A 27 -7.42 6.90 -7.67
CA LYS A 27 -8.12 6.82 -8.95
C LYS A 27 -8.36 5.38 -9.37
N PHE A 28 -7.36 4.54 -9.17
CA PHE A 28 -7.53 3.13 -9.53
C PHE A 28 -8.60 2.50 -8.67
N LEU A 29 -8.57 2.74 -7.36
CA LEU A 29 -9.53 2.13 -6.44
C LEU A 29 -10.94 2.61 -6.70
N ASP A 30 -11.10 3.89 -7.09
CA ASP A 30 -12.42 4.43 -7.36
C ASP A 30 -13.12 3.74 -8.52
N LYS A 31 -12.35 3.12 -9.41
CA LYS A 31 -12.92 2.43 -10.57
C LYS A 31 -13.19 0.96 -10.29
N GLN A 32 -12.86 0.47 -9.11
CA GLN A 32 -13.04 -0.93 -8.79
C GLN A 32 -14.38 -1.18 -8.10
N THR A 33 -14.82 -2.44 -8.14
CA THR A 33 -16.01 -2.82 -7.38
C THR A 33 -15.70 -2.75 -5.90
N LYS A 34 -16.75 -2.68 -5.09
CA LYS A 34 -16.56 -2.68 -3.63
C LYS A 34 -15.85 -3.93 -3.17
N SER A 35 -16.15 -5.06 -3.78
CA SER A 35 -15.52 -6.32 -3.42
C SER A 35 -14.02 -6.28 -3.69
N ASN A 36 -13.62 -5.75 -4.84
CA ASN A 36 -12.21 -5.64 -5.18
C ASN A 36 -11.49 -4.67 -4.24
N VAL A 37 -12.11 -3.54 -3.97
CA VAL A 37 -11.52 -2.56 -3.04
C VAL A 37 -11.29 -3.19 -1.68
N LYS A 38 -12.27 -3.96 -1.20
CA LYS A 38 -12.13 -4.61 0.10
C LYS A 38 -10.93 -5.56 0.11
N ARG A 39 -10.79 -6.37 -0.93
CA ARG A 39 -9.66 -7.30 -1.00
C ARG A 39 -8.33 -6.57 -1.02
N ILE A 40 -8.25 -5.52 -1.81
CA ILE A 40 -7.00 -4.75 -1.93
C ILE A 40 -6.68 -4.10 -0.60
N ARG A 41 -7.67 -3.48 0.05
CA ARG A 41 -7.43 -2.80 1.31
C ARG A 41 -7.05 -3.77 2.42
N GLU A 42 -7.65 -4.94 2.45
CA GLU A 42 -7.27 -5.95 3.45
C GLU A 42 -5.83 -6.37 3.29
N ALA A 43 -5.38 -6.52 2.04
CA ALA A 43 -4.00 -6.87 1.79
C ALA A 43 -3.05 -5.75 2.22
N ILE A 44 -3.45 -4.50 1.99
CA ILE A 44 -2.64 -3.36 2.40
C ILE A 44 -2.55 -3.29 3.93
N VAL A 45 -3.65 -3.57 4.62
CA VAL A 45 -3.63 -3.54 6.08
C VAL A 45 -2.65 -4.58 6.63
N LYS A 46 -2.51 -5.72 5.96
CA LYS A 46 -1.54 -6.73 6.40
C LYS A 46 -0.10 -6.24 6.31
N LEU A 47 0.16 -5.23 5.51
CA LEU A 47 1.49 -4.63 5.46
C LEU A 47 1.83 -3.87 6.74
N THR A 48 0.84 -3.58 7.56
CA THR A 48 1.08 -2.89 8.84
C THR A 48 1.44 -3.85 9.96
N LEU A 49 1.43 -5.14 9.69
CA LEU A 49 1.83 -6.11 10.67
C LEU A 49 3.35 -6.15 10.79
N ASN A 50 3.84 -6.68 11.89
CA ASN A 50 5.27 -6.80 12.12
C ASN A 50 5.62 -8.25 12.40
N PRO A 51 6.20 -8.96 11.42
CA PRO A 51 6.59 -8.45 10.10
C PRO A 51 5.39 -8.32 9.17
N PRO A 52 5.51 -7.52 8.11
CA PRO A 52 4.43 -7.39 7.13
C PRO A 52 4.15 -8.72 6.45
N GLU A 53 2.89 -8.94 6.11
CA GLU A 53 2.47 -10.19 5.47
C GLU A 53 2.03 -9.94 4.04
N GLY A 54 2.39 -10.89 3.17
CA GLY A 54 1.96 -10.85 1.78
C GLY A 54 3.11 -11.24 0.86
N ASP A 55 2.82 -11.26 -0.43
CA ASP A 55 3.82 -11.56 -1.45
C ASP A 55 4.59 -10.28 -1.79
N ILE A 56 5.57 -9.99 -0.96
CA ILE A 56 6.31 -8.73 -0.99
C ILE A 56 7.69 -8.95 -1.54
N ALA A 57 8.13 -8.05 -2.41
CA ALA A 57 9.49 -8.09 -2.92
C ALA A 57 9.99 -6.67 -3.19
N PRO A 58 11.31 -6.46 -3.14
CA PRO A 58 11.87 -5.16 -3.49
C PRO A 58 11.62 -4.86 -4.96
N LEU A 59 11.52 -3.59 -5.29
CA LEU A 59 11.33 -3.16 -6.65
C LEU A 59 12.66 -2.55 -7.12
N HIS A 60 13.26 -3.19 -8.12
CA HIS A 60 14.55 -2.76 -8.62
C HIS A 60 14.42 -1.52 -9.50
N GLY A 61 15.51 -0.76 -9.61
CA GLY A 61 15.53 0.42 -10.46
C GLY A 61 15.13 1.69 -9.74
N TYR A 62 14.82 1.60 -8.46
CA TYR A 62 14.45 2.77 -7.65
C TYR A 62 15.40 2.88 -6.46
N SER A 63 15.70 4.10 -6.07
CA SER A 63 16.64 4.33 -4.98
C SER A 63 15.95 4.61 -3.65
N ASP A 64 14.61 4.58 -3.61
CA ASP A 64 13.87 4.98 -2.40
C ASP A 64 13.28 3.80 -1.65
N ASN A 65 13.80 2.60 -1.86
CA ASN A 65 13.40 1.39 -1.14
C ASN A 65 11.95 1.01 -1.30
N ARG A 66 11.34 1.38 -2.42
CA ARG A 66 9.96 0.98 -2.65
C ARG A 66 9.88 -0.51 -2.93
N LYS A 67 8.74 -1.08 -2.57
CA LYS A 67 8.49 -2.51 -2.70
C LYS A 67 7.18 -2.74 -3.42
N ARG A 68 6.97 -3.96 -3.86
CA ARG A 68 5.70 -4.35 -4.45
C ARG A 68 5.02 -5.43 -3.63
N LEU A 69 3.71 -5.38 -3.62
CA LEU A 69 2.87 -6.44 -3.07
C LEU A 69 2.02 -6.97 -4.18
N ARG A 70 2.02 -8.29 -4.39
CA ARG A 70 1.12 -8.94 -5.32
C ARG A 70 -0.07 -9.48 -4.57
N ILE A 71 -1.26 -9.21 -5.10
CA ILE A 71 -2.47 -9.78 -4.55
C ILE A 71 -3.43 -10.03 -5.69
N GLY A 72 -3.72 -11.33 -5.96
CA GLY A 72 -4.58 -11.70 -7.07
C GLY A 72 -4.09 -11.08 -8.37
N PRO A 73 -4.97 -10.42 -9.12
CA PRO A 73 -4.56 -9.81 -10.39
C PRO A 73 -3.93 -8.43 -10.22
N TRP A 74 -3.70 -7.99 -9.00
CA TRP A 74 -3.23 -6.62 -8.76
C TRP A 74 -1.82 -6.59 -8.24
N ARG A 75 -1.19 -5.41 -8.43
CA ARG A 75 0.12 -5.11 -7.90
C ARG A 75 0.06 -3.77 -7.21
N ILE A 76 0.62 -3.71 -6.01
CA ILE A 76 0.61 -2.50 -5.19
C ILE A 76 2.06 -2.10 -4.94
N ILE A 77 2.38 -0.85 -5.22
CA ILE A 77 3.71 -0.31 -4.96
C ILE A 77 3.62 0.55 -3.71
N PHE A 78 4.49 0.30 -2.77
CA PHE A 78 4.42 0.98 -1.49
C PHE A 78 5.81 1.20 -0.93
N LYS A 79 5.91 2.11 0.03
CA LYS A 79 7.14 2.35 0.77
C LYS A 79 6.82 3.11 2.04
N HIS A 80 7.80 3.20 2.93
CA HIS A 80 7.75 4.13 4.06
C HIS A 80 8.42 5.43 3.64
N PRO A 81 8.03 6.58 4.20
CA PRO A 81 8.66 7.86 3.82
C PRO A 81 10.16 7.86 4.09
N THR A 82 10.57 7.34 5.24
CA THR A 82 11.97 7.16 5.59
C THR A 82 12.09 5.89 6.38
N GLU A 83 13.31 5.46 6.64
CA GLU A 83 13.51 4.25 7.42
C GLU A 83 13.09 4.43 8.87
N GLU A 84 13.06 5.66 9.36
CA GLU A 84 12.64 5.92 10.73
C GLU A 84 11.13 6.06 10.88
N GLN A 85 10.44 6.39 9.81
CA GLN A 85 9.00 6.62 9.87
C GLN A 85 8.23 5.39 9.46
N ILE A 86 8.46 4.29 10.15
CA ILE A 86 7.80 3.02 9.80
C ILE A 86 6.32 3.03 10.15
N GLU A 87 5.87 4.00 10.93
CA GLU A 87 4.46 4.10 11.27
C GLU A 87 3.63 4.72 10.14
N VAL A 88 4.27 5.16 9.06
CA VAL A 88 3.57 5.71 7.92
C VAL A 88 3.83 4.82 6.71
N LEU A 89 2.77 4.44 6.04
CA LEU A 89 2.86 3.62 4.83
C LEU A 89 2.30 4.41 3.66
N LEU A 90 3.10 4.56 2.62
CA LEU A 90 2.69 5.29 1.43
C LEU A 90 2.35 4.28 0.33
N ILE A 91 1.11 4.32 -0.15
CA ILE A 91 0.69 3.51 -1.29
C ILE A 91 0.89 4.36 -2.53
N ILE A 92 1.93 4.05 -3.28
CA ILE A 92 2.36 4.86 -4.41
C ILE A 92 1.51 4.58 -5.63
N ASP A 93 1.21 3.31 -5.87
CA ASP A 93 0.48 2.94 -7.07
C ASP A 93 -0.24 1.63 -6.85
N VAL A 94 -1.39 1.48 -7.51
CA VAL A 94 -2.15 0.23 -7.52
C VAL A 94 -2.55 0.01 -8.96
N GLY A 95 -2.36 -1.20 -9.46
CA GLY A 95 -2.72 -1.48 -10.83
C GLY A 95 -2.78 -2.96 -11.10
N ASN A 96 -3.10 -3.30 -12.33
CA ASN A 96 -3.09 -4.69 -12.74
C ASN A 96 -1.66 -5.17 -12.87
N ARG A 97 -1.45 -6.44 -12.57
CA ARG A 97 -0.13 -7.02 -12.72
C ARG A 97 0.28 -6.91 -14.18
N GLY A 98 1.50 -6.47 -14.37
CA GLY A 98 2.01 -6.27 -15.71
C GLY A 98 1.91 -4.83 -16.18
N ASP A 99 0.96 -4.05 -15.64
CA ASP A 99 0.81 -2.65 -16.04
C ASP A 99 1.67 -1.72 -15.19
N VAL A 100 1.86 -2.07 -13.95
CA VAL A 100 2.51 -1.17 -12.98
C VAL A 100 3.97 -0.97 -13.31
N TYR A 101 4.55 -1.88 -14.06
CA TYR A 101 5.96 -1.79 -14.38
C TYR A 101 6.27 -1.09 -15.68
N LYS A 102 5.36 -0.47 -16.26
CA LYS A 102 5.62 0.23 -17.52
C LYS A 102 6.37 1.51 -17.34
#